data_9b30b38f4da6d8d097847d83f4b211cb
#
_entry.id   9b30b38f4da6d8d097847d83f4b211cb
#
_cell.length_a   1.000
_cell.length_b   1.000
_cell.length_c   1.000
_cell.angle_alpha   90.00
_cell.angle_beta   90.00
_cell.angle_gamma   90.00
#
_symmetry.space_group_name_H-M   'P 1'
#
loop_
_entity.id
_entity.type
_entity.pdbx_description
1 polymer ?
#
loop_
_entity_poly.entity_id
_entity_poly.type
_entity_poly.pdbx_seq_one_letter_code
_entity_poly.pdbx_strand_id
1 'polypeptide(L)' 'MIHSMDDLPVILSVSDVAAVLGISRAKAYQLFHRLDFPTLKLDKRLLVRRELFFQWLDRQTQAEGYGG' A
#
# COMPACT_ATOMS: atom_id res chain seq x y z
N MET A 1 -9.17 10.84 -9.95
CA MET A 1 -8.28 11.02 -8.79
C MET A 1 -8.88 10.43 -7.53
N ILE A 2 -8.07 9.81 -6.72
CA ILE A 2 -8.53 9.16 -5.52
C ILE A 2 -8.45 10.14 -4.36
N HIS A 3 -9.57 10.39 -3.71
CA HIS A 3 -9.62 11.38 -2.65
C HIS A 3 -9.82 10.77 -1.27
N SER A 4 -10.26 9.55 -1.18
CA SER A 4 -10.48 8.92 0.11
C SER A 4 -10.36 7.42 -0.03
N MET A 5 -10.29 6.77 1.12
CA MET A 5 -10.21 5.32 1.13
C MET A 5 -11.43 4.68 0.49
N ASP A 6 -12.60 5.33 0.59
CA ASP A 6 -13.82 4.74 0.07
C ASP A 6 -13.84 4.70 -1.46
N ASP A 7 -12.98 5.47 -2.11
CA ASP A 7 -12.92 5.45 -3.56
C ASP A 7 -12.09 4.30 -4.10
N LEU A 8 -11.45 3.54 -3.23
CA LEU A 8 -10.61 2.43 -3.63
C LEU A 8 -11.33 1.11 -3.45
N PRO A 9 -11.00 0.10 -4.23
CA PRO A 9 -11.53 -1.24 -3.99
C PRO A 9 -11.04 -1.76 -2.63
N VAL A 10 -11.76 -2.73 -2.10
CA VAL A 10 -11.41 -3.32 -0.80
C VAL A 10 -10.05 -4.00 -0.84
N ILE A 11 -9.71 -4.60 -1.99
CA ILE A 11 -8.42 -5.26 -2.19
C ILE A 11 -7.67 -4.49 -3.27
N LEU A 12 -6.43 -4.15 -2.97
CA LEU A 12 -5.59 -3.37 -3.88
C LEU A 12 -4.53 -4.25 -4.52
N SER A 13 -4.25 -4.00 -5.80
CA SER A 13 -3.17 -4.63 -6.51
C SER A 13 -1.90 -3.79 -6.40
N VAL A 14 -0.79 -4.30 -6.92
CA VAL A 14 0.46 -3.53 -7.00
C VAL A 14 0.22 -2.23 -7.78
N SER A 15 -0.51 -2.31 -8.89
CA SER A 15 -0.80 -1.12 -9.68
C SER A 15 -1.63 -0.09 -8.91
N ASP A 16 -2.59 -0.57 -8.13
CA ASP A 16 -3.42 0.33 -7.32
C ASP A 16 -2.58 1.07 -6.29
N VAL A 17 -1.69 0.36 -5.61
CA VAL A 17 -0.83 0.96 -4.59
C VAL A 17 0.12 1.96 -5.25
N ALA A 18 0.67 1.61 -6.41
CA ALA A 18 1.55 2.52 -7.13
C ALA A 18 0.82 3.83 -7.45
N ALA A 19 -0.43 3.73 -7.88
CA ALA A 19 -1.23 4.92 -8.21
C ALA A 19 -1.51 5.77 -6.97
N VAL A 20 -1.86 5.12 -5.87
CA VAL A 20 -2.16 5.85 -4.63
C VAL A 20 -0.93 6.60 -4.12
N LEU A 21 0.22 5.95 -4.18
CA LEU A 21 1.45 6.55 -3.65
C LEU A 21 2.17 7.43 -4.66
N GLY A 22 1.76 7.39 -5.92
CA GLY A 22 2.43 8.16 -6.95
C GLY A 22 3.84 7.66 -7.24
N ILE A 23 4.05 6.36 -7.18
CA ILE A 23 5.36 5.77 -7.42
C ILE A 23 5.26 4.79 -8.59
N SER A 24 6.41 4.33 -9.07
CA SER A 24 6.44 3.38 -10.18
C SER A 24 5.94 2.01 -9.73
N ARG A 25 5.47 1.21 -10.67
CA ARG A 25 5.06 -0.16 -10.36
C ARG A 25 6.22 -0.96 -9.79
N ALA A 26 7.43 -0.74 -10.30
CA ALA A 26 8.60 -1.45 -9.79
C ALA A 26 8.83 -1.16 -8.31
N LYS A 27 8.68 0.11 -7.92
CA LYS A 27 8.84 0.47 -6.51
C LYS A 27 7.70 -0.08 -5.66
N ALA A 28 6.49 -0.05 -6.17
CA ALA A 28 5.35 -0.63 -5.45
C ALA A 28 5.54 -2.14 -5.28
N TYR A 29 6.06 -2.81 -6.30
CA TYR A 29 6.32 -4.23 -6.23
C TYR A 29 7.31 -4.54 -5.12
N GLN A 30 8.38 -3.73 -5.00
CA GLN A 30 9.35 -3.90 -3.92
C GLN A 30 8.69 -3.72 -2.56
N LEU A 31 7.75 -2.78 -2.47
CA LEU A 31 7.04 -2.54 -1.24
C LEU A 31 6.29 -3.79 -0.78
N PHE A 32 5.65 -4.49 -1.71
CA PHE A 32 4.91 -5.70 -1.37
C PHE A 32 5.81 -6.83 -0.89
N HIS A 33 7.12 -6.73 -1.10
CA HIS A 33 8.05 -7.74 -0.63
C HIS A 33 8.69 -7.39 0.72
N ARG A 34 8.35 -6.26 1.30
CA ARG A 34 8.86 -5.90 2.62
C ARG A 34 8.20 -6.80 3.66
N LEU A 35 8.95 -7.14 4.69
CA LEU A 35 8.44 -7.99 5.74
C LEU A 35 7.36 -7.31 6.57
N ASP A 36 7.40 -5.99 6.66
CA ASP A 36 6.44 -5.25 7.46
C ASP A 36 5.18 -4.84 6.68
N PHE A 37 5.13 -5.13 5.39
CA PHE A 37 3.99 -4.76 4.58
C PHE A 37 2.93 -5.88 4.62
N PRO A 38 1.66 -5.55 4.81
CA PRO A 38 0.62 -6.59 4.98
C PRO A 38 0.19 -7.22 3.66
N THR A 39 1.13 -7.84 2.97
CA THR A 39 0.88 -8.45 1.66
C THR A 39 0.02 -9.69 1.79
N LEU A 40 -1.01 -9.77 0.95
CA LEU A 40 -1.81 -10.97 0.78
C LEU A 40 -1.38 -11.61 -0.53
N LYS A 41 -0.84 -12.81 -0.47
CA LYS A 41 -0.43 -13.50 -1.67
C LYS A 41 -1.50 -14.53 -2.02
N LEU A 42 -2.13 -14.35 -3.16
CA LEU A 42 -3.18 -15.27 -3.60
C LEU A 42 -2.78 -15.78 -4.97
N ASP A 43 -2.54 -17.06 -5.04
CA ASP A 43 -1.96 -17.68 -6.23
C ASP A 43 -0.64 -17.00 -6.54
N LYS A 44 -0.51 -16.37 -7.68
CA LYS A 44 0.70 -15.65 -8.05
C LYS A 44 0.53 -14.15 -7.96
N ARG A 45 -0.55 -13.70 -7.34
CA ARG A 45 -0.85 -12.28 -7.27
C ARG A 45 -0.49 -11.72 -5.91
N LEU A 46 0.06 -10.52 -5.90
CA LEU A 46 0.37 -9.79 -4.68
C LEU A 46 -0.72 -8.75 -4.49
N LEU A 47 -1.38 -8.82 -3.35
CA LEU A 47 -2.52 -7.96 -3.06
C LEU A 47 -2.39 -7.43 -1.64
N VAL A 48 -3.16 -6.40 -1.31
CA VAL A 48 -3.21 -5.90 0.06
C VAL A 48 -4.61 -5.38 0.31
N ARG A 49 -5.11 -5.61 1.51
CA ARG A 49 -6.40 -5.04 1.89
C ARG A 49 -6.22 -3.54 2.10
N ARG A 50 -7.13 -2.74 1.56
CA ARG A 50 -6.97 -1.28 1.62
C ARG A 50 -6.88 -0.77 3.06
N GLU A 51 -7.64 -1.34 3.99
CA GLU A 51 -7.60 -0.91 5.38
C GLU A 51 -6.24 -1.17 6.00
N LEU A 52 -5.66 -2.33 5.73
CA LEU A 52 -4.35 -2.67 6.26
C LEU A 52 -3.27 -1.83 5.61
N PHE A 53 -3.43 -1.52 4.33
CA PHE A 53 -2.51 -0.65 3.62
C PHE A 53 -2.46 0.74 4.27
N PHE A 54 -3.62 1.32 4.56
CA PHE A 54 -3.65 2.65 5.17
C PHE A 54 -3.14 2.62 6.61
N GLN A 55 -3.40 1.55 7.35
CA GLN A 55 -2.82 1.40 8.68
C GLN A 55 -1.30 1.32 8.61
N TRP A 56 -0.78 0.62 7.60
CA TRP A 56 0.66 0.54 7.39
C TRP A 56 1.24 1.92 7.08
N LEU A 57 0.56 2.70 6.24
CA LEU A 57 1.00 4.05 5.94
C LEU A 57 1.03 4.93 7.18
N ASP A 58 0.03 4.81 8.03
CA ASP A 58 0.00 5.57 9.27
C ASP A 58 1.20 5.22 10.15
N ARG A 59 1.53 3.96 10.25
CA ARG A 59 2.68 3.54 11.05
C ARG A 59 3.98 4.07 10.48
N GLN A 60 4.12 4.10 9.15
CA GLN A 60 5.31 4.64 8.53
C GLN A 60 5.46 6.12 8.83
N THR A 61 4.39 6.87 8.76
CA THR A 61 4.40 8.29 9.04
C THR A 61 4.83 8.56 10.48
N GLN A 62 4.32 7.80 11.41
CA GLN A 62 4.66 7.98 12.82
C GLN A 62 6.08 7.51 13.12
N ALA A 63 6.48 6.39 12.51
CA ALA A 63 7.79 5.82 12.77
C ALA A 63 8.91 6.71 12.25
N GLU A 64 8.64 7.47 11.16
CA GLU A 64 9.65 8.34 10.60
C GLU A 64 9.86 9.60 11.42
N GLY A 65 9.02 9.80 12.41
CA GLY A 65 9.26 10.94 13.25
C GLY A 65 9.03 12.23 12.58
N TYR A 66 8.09 12.28 11.69
CA TYR A 66 7.90 13.45 11.00
C TYR A 66 7.37 14.45 11.74
N GLY A 67 7.49 14.64 12.57
CA GLY A 67 7.20 15.71 13.25
C GLY A 67 7.95 16.68 12.74
N GLY A 68 8.51 16.17 12.16
CA GLY A 68 9.30 17.08 11.62
C GLY A 68 9.70 17.17 11.07
#